data_4b4440951b1c12dc90842926bbc7db63
#
_entry.id   4b4440951b1c12dc90842926bbc7db63
#
_cell.length_a   1.000
_cell.length_b   1.000
_cell.length_c   1.000
_cell.angle_alpha   90.00
_cell.angle_beta   90.00
_cell.angle_gamma   90.00
#
_symmetry.space_group_name_H-M   'P 1'
#
loop_
_entity.id
_entity.type
_entity.pdbx_description
1 polymer ?
#
loop_
_entity_poly.entity_id
_entity_poly.type
_entity_poly.pdbx_seq_one_letter_code
_entity_poly.pdbx_strand_id
1 'polypeptide(L)'
;MKKKTIWILFLSFFLFINLYAEDKFVSLKKDKVNVRYGPSMDSPIKYIYRKKNLPIKQIDKKENWRRIIDLKNNSGWIHWKMLKSASSIIILENKILFKKPSNFSKPIVRLEKGRLLIIKKCQNDWCQAKTSNYSGWIKTDNIWGSIN
;
A
#
# COMPACT_ATOMS: atom_id res chain seq x y z
N MET A 1 65.61 -25.41 14.10
CA MET A 1 64.19 -25.69 13.76
C MET A 1 63.37 -24.38 13.95
N LYS A 2 62.97 -23.76 12.86
CA LYS A 2 62.21 -22.50 12.88
C LYS A 2 60.71 -22.82 12.82
N LYS A 3 59.97 -22.54 13.91
CA LYS A 3 58.50 -22.66 13.93
C LYS A 3 57.91 -21.50 13.17
N LYS A 4 57.24 -21.79 12.05
CA LYS A 4 56.44 -20.83 11.29
C LYS A 4 55.07 -20.69 11.97
N THR A 5 54.81 -19.58 12.61
CA THR A 5 53.51 -19.20 13.15
C THR A 5 52.62 -18.74 12.02
N ILE A 6 51.60 -19.53 11.68
CA ILE A 6 50.62 -19.18 10.68
C ILE A 6 49.59 -18.28 11.35
N TRP A 7 49.55 -16.99 10.98
CA TRP A 7 48.49 -16.06 11.34
C TRP A 7 47.29 -16.33 10.46
N ILE A 8 46.24 -16.92 11.02
CA ILE A 8 44.94 -17.05 10.34
C ILE A 8 44.22 -15.73 10.54
N LEU A 9 44.21 -14.90 9.52
CA LEU A 9 43.35 -13.72 9.43
C LEU A 9 41.90 -14.19 9.26
N PHE A 10 41.13 -14.18 10.36
CA PHE A 10 39.69 -14.34 10.34
C PHE A 10 39.08 -13.06 9.74
N LEU A 11 38.88 -13.06 8.42
CA LEU A 11 38.14 -12.01 7.73
C LEU A 11 36.65 -12.21 8.03
N SER A 12 36.19 -11.57 9.11
CA SER A 12 34.77 -11.50 9.47
C SER A 12 34.05 -10.69 8.41
N PHE A 13 33.48 -11.39 7.43
CA PHE A 13 32.61 -10.80 6.41
C PHE A 13 31.25 -10.57 7.08
N PHE A 14 31.07 -9.36 7.67
CA PHE A 14 29.78 -8.90 8.15
C PHE A 14 28.86 -8.75 6.96
N LEU A 15 28.05 -9.76 6.69
CA LEU A 15 26.91 -9.67 5.80
C LEU A 15 25.92 -8.68 6.41
N PHE A 16 25.96 -7.42 5.97
CA PHE A 16 24.89 -6.46 6.22
C PHE A 16 23.65 -6.96 5.45
N ILE A 17 22.83 -7.77 6.12
CA ILE A 17 21.49 -8.07 5.64
C ILE A 17 20.73 -6.75 5.75
N ASN A 18 20.64 -6.03 4.63
CA ASN A 18 19.71 -4.92 4.52
C ASN A 18 18.30 -5.52 4.62
N LEU A 19 17.71 -5.46 5.81
CA LEU A 19 16.32 -5.77 6.02
C LEU A 19 15.50 -4.61 5.40
N TYR A 20 15.32 -4.69 4.09
CA TYR A 20 14.37 -3.81 3.43
C TYR A 20 12.99 -4.13 4.03
N ALA A 21 12.40 -3.17 4.74
CA ALA A 21 11.01 -3.26 5.11
C ALA A 21 10.20 -3.41 3.81
N GLU A 22 9.56 -4.55 3.64
CA GLU A 22 8.76 -4.82 2.44
C GLU A 22 7.66 -3.77 2.36
N ASP A 23 7.69 -2.98 1.30
CA ASP A 23 6.69 -1.97 1.00
C ASP A 23 5.32 -2.64 0.87
N LYS A 24 4.45 -2.40 1.81
CA LYS A 24 3.14 -3.06 1.91
C LYS A 24 2.01 -2.05 1.77
N PHE A 25 1.08 -2.33 0.85
CA PHE A 25 -0.16 -1.57 0.81
C PHE A 25 -1.12 -1.97 1.94
N VAL A 26 -1.78 -0.96 2.49
CA VAL A 26 -2.82 -1.05 3.50
C VAL A 26 -3.92 -0.06 3.17
N SER A 27 -5.08 -0.21 3.80
CA SER A 27 -6.20 0.72 3.63
C SER A 27 -6.58 1.38 4.95
N LEU A 28 -7.03 2.64 4.91
CA LEU A 28 -7.54 3.32 6.09
C LEU A 28 -8.84 2.65 6.58
N LYS A 29 -8.90 2.36 7.86
CA LYS A 29 -10.06 1.70 8.49
C LYS A 29 -11.18 2.67 8.84
N LYS A 30 -10.85 3.94 9.09
CA LYS A 30 -11.78 4.98 9.57
C LYS A 30 -11.88 6.14 8.58
N ASP A 31 -12.97 6.91 8.69
CA ASP A 31 -13.16 8.12 7.87
C ASP A 31 -12.25 9.27 8.28
N LYS A 32 -11.85 9.31 9.55
CA LYS A 32 -10.92 10.30 10.09
C LYS A 32 -9.71 9.59 10.69
N VAL A 33 -8.52 9.88 10.18
CA VAL A 33 -7.26 9.29 10.65
C VAL A 33 -6.21 10.38 10.79
N ASN A 34 -5.68 10.55 11.99
CA ASN A 34 -4.60 11.47 12.28
C ASN A 34 -3.26 10.89 11.81
N VAL A 35 -2.52 11.67 11.05
CA VAL A 35 -1.14 11.41 10.68
C VAL A 35 -0.24 12.32 11.50
N ARG A 36 0.78 11.75 12.13
CA ARG A 36 1.67 12.47 13.05
C ARG A 36 3.07 12.60 12.49
N TYR A 37 3.82 13.55 13.03
CA TYR A 37 5.23 13.73 12.68
C TYR A 37 6.13 12.60 13.18
N GLY A 38 5.78 11.95 14.28
CA GLY A 38 6.53 10.87 14.90
C GLY A 38 5.66 9.71 15.40
N PRO A 39 6.30 8.57 15.73
CA PRO A 39 5.63 7.35 16.18
C PRO A 39 5.25 7.40 17.68
N SER A 40 4.47 8.38 18.09
CA SER A 40 4.00 8.57 19.46
C SER A 40 2.66 9.31 19.50
N MET A 41 1.87 9.09 20.55
CA MET A 41 0.65 9.86 20.79
C MET A 41 0.94 11.33 21.14
N ASP A 42 2.11 11.60 21.69
CA ASP A 42 2.57 12.97 22.04
C ASP A 42 3.12 13.72 20.82
N SER A 43 3.43 13.02 19.74
CA SER A 43 3.87 13.67 18.50
C SER A 43 2.74 14.51 17.90
N PRO A 44 3.02 15.75 17.46
CA PRO A 44 2.02 16.62 16.87
C PRO A 44 1.35 15.99 15.65
N ILE A 45 0.09 16.32 15.42
CA ILE A 45 -0.63 15.94 14.21
C ILE A 45 -0.07 16.77 13.05
N LYS A 46 0.35 16.07 12.00
CA LYS A 46 0.87 16.68 10.76
C LYS A 46 -0.26 17.05 9.82
N TYR A 47 -1.21 16.13 9.61
CA TYR A 47 -2.44 16.30 8.84
C TYR A 47 -3.44 15.19 9.16
N ILE A 48 -4.64 15.28 8.60
CA ILE A 48 -5.74 14.34 8.86
C ILE A 48 -6.27 13.83 7.52
N TYR A 49 -6.29 12.50 7.35
CA TYR A 49 -7.05 11.90 6.27
C TYR A 49 -8.54 11.87 6.61
N ARG A 50 -9.37 12.17 5.62
CA ARG A 50 -10.84 12.17 5.74
C ARG A 50 -11.49 11.27 4.69
N LYS A 51 -10.91 10.09 4.46
CA LYS A 51 -11.44 9.15 3.46
C LYS A 51 -11.17 7.71 3.88
N LYS A 52 -12.24 7.01 4.30
CA LYS A 52 -12.20 5.57 4.55
C LYS A 52 -11.75 4.80 3.31
N ASN A 53 -11.10 3.68 3.52
CA ASN A 53 -10.57 2.83 2.47
C ASN A 53 -9.51 3.48 1.57
N LEU A 54 -8.95 4.64 1.93
CA LEU A 54 -7.85 5.21 1.16
C LEU A 54 -6.67 4.23 1.14
N PRO A 55 -6.19 3.79 -0.04
CA PRO A 55 -5.01 2.94 -0.13
C PRO A 55 -3.76 3.78 0.11
N ILE A 56 -2.93 3.34 1.02
CA ILE A 56 -1.65 3.95 1.38
C ILE A 56 -0.58 2.87 1.47
N LYS A 57 0.66 3.26 1.26
CA LYS A 57 1.80 2.37 1.32
C LYS A 57 2.49 2.48 2.66
N GLN A 58 2.65 1.39 3.38
CA GLN A 58 3.47 1.32 4.57
C GLN A 58 4.93 1.17 4.13
N ILE A 59 5.79 2.05 4.62
CA ILE A 59 7.21 2.10 4.28
C ILE A 59 8.13 1.84 5.48
N ASP A 60 7.58 1.88 6.70
CA ASP A 60 8.35 1.62 7.92
C ASP A 60 7.40 1.25 9.08
N LYS A 61 7.95 0.71 10.16
CA LYS A 61 7.21 0.39 11.39
C LYS A 61 8.07 0.65 12.64
N LYS A 62 7.45 1.15 13.69
CA LYS A 62 8.04 1.25 15.03
C LYS A 62 6.95 0.93 16.05
N GLU A 63 7.07 -0.18 16.77
CA GLU A 63 6.07 -0.65 17.75
C GLU A 63 4.65 -0.67 17.15
N ASN A 64 3.72 0.11 17.73
CA ASN A 64 2.34 0.24 17.29
C ASN A 64 2.13 1.26 16.16
N TRP A 65 3.21 1.83 15.62
CA TRP A 65 3.14 2.86 14.59
C TRP A 65 3.61 2.35 13.25
N ARG A 66 3.02 2.90 12.19
CA ARG A 66 3.36 2.62 10.79
C ARG A 66 3.67 3.93 10.10
N ARG A 67 4.85 4.03 9.52
CA ARG A 67 5.17 5.13 8.63
C ARG A 67 4.57 4.82 7.28
N ILE A 68 3.80 5.76 6.78
CA ILE A 68 3.07 5.60 5.52
C ILE A 68 3.45 6.68 4.53
N ILE A 69 3.15 6.40 3.26
CA ILE A 69 3.19 7.35 2.18
C ILE A 69 1.93 7.19 1.31
N ASP A 70 1.36 8.31 0.86
CA ASP A 70 0.21 8.31 -0.04
C ASP A 70 0.61 8.53 -1.50
N LEU A 71 -0.35 8.50 -2.41
CA LEU A 71 -0.17 8.72 -3.85
C LEU A 71 0.48 10.07 -4.20
N LYS A 72 0.34 11.07 -3.33
CA LYS A 72 0.93 12.42 -3.48
C LYS A 72 2.26 12.59 -2.77
N ASN A 73 2.88 11.48 -2.31
CA ASN A 73 4.12 11.48 -1.54
C ASN A 73 4.02 12.16 -0.15
N ASN A 74 2.83 12.36 0.39
CA ASN A 74 2.68 12.80 1.77
C ASN A 74 3.01 11.64 2.71
N SER A 75 3.89 11.87 3.68
CA SER A 75 4.38 10.84 4.61
C SER A 75 4.17 11.26 6.06
N GLY A 76 4.00 10.27 6.93
CA GLY A 76 3.89 10.45 8.37
C GLY A 76 3.56 9.15 9.09
N TRP A 77 3.26 9.23 10.38
CA TRP A 77 3.03 8.09 11.24
C TRP A 77 1.55 7.93 11.62
N ILE A 78 1.04 6.72 11.46
CA ILE A 78 -0.33 6.33 11.80
C ILE A 78 -0.27 5.17 12.78
N HIS A 79 -1.14 5.18 13.79
CA HIS A 79 -1.30 4.04 14.69
C HIS A 79 -1.93 2.86 13.94
N TRP A 80 -1.39 1.64 14.10
CA TRP A 80 -1.79 0.45 13.34
C TRP A 80 -3.29 0.12 13.42
N LYS A 81 -3.96 0.43 14.56
CA LYS A 81 -5.41 0.23 14.74
C LYS A 81 -6.27 1.03 13.74
N MET A 82 -5.71 2.06 13.11
CA MET A 82 -6.37 2.87 12.08
C MET A 82 -6.25 2.26 10.68
N LEU A 83 -5.50 1.16 10.55
CA LEU A 83 -5.21 0.48 9.30
C LEU A 83 -5.90 -0.88 9.24
N LYS A 84 -6.12 -1.35 8.02
CA LYS A 84 -6.57 -2.72 7.71
C LYS A 84 -5.82 -3.23 6.49
N SER A 85 -5.93 -4.52 6.20
CA SER A 85 -5.38 -5.12 4.99
C SER A 85 -5.84 -4.37 3.74
N ALA A 86 -5.00 -4.36 2.71
CA ALA A 86 -5.30 -3.75 1.44
C ALA A 86 -6.64 -4.28 0.90
N SER A 87 -7.55 -3.39 0.57
CA SER A 87 -8.91 -3.73 0.11
C SER A 87 -9.43 -2.75 -0.93
N SER A 88 -8.56 -1.86 -1.42
CA SER A 88 -8.95 -0.77 -2.31
C SER A 88 -7.79 -0.33 -3.18
N ILE A 89 -8.13 0.27 -4.30
CA ILE A 89 -7.20 0.86 -5.25
C ILE A 89 -7.68 2.25 -5.68
N ILE A 90 -6.76 3.05 -6.22
CA ILE A 90 -7.05 4.27 -6.96
C ILE A 90 -6.59 4.05 -8.39
N ILE A 91 -7.46 4.31 -9.37
CA ILE A 91 -7.10 4.23 -10.79
C ILE A 91 -6.30 5.48 -11.19
N LEU A 92 -5.21 5.27 -11.93
CA LEU A 92 -4.29 6.34 -12.34
C LEU A 92 -4.56 6.86 -13.75
N GLU A 93 -5.56 6.30 -14.41
CA GLU A 93 -6.07 6.71 -15.72
C GLU A 93 -7.58 6.49 -15.79
N ASN A 94 -8.23 7.01 -16.83
CA ASN A 94 -9.65 6.72 -17.09
C ASN A 94 -9.82 5.26 -17.48
N LYS A 95 -10.77 4.56 -16.85
CA LYS A 95 -11.04 3.13 -17.08
C LYS A 95 -12.52 2.86 -17.28
N ILE A 96 -12.81 1.74 -17.91
CA ILE A 96 -14.19 1.23 -18.05
C ILE A 96 -14.40 0.08 -17.06
N LEU A 97 -15.54 0.12 -16.38
CA LEU A 97 -16.02 -0.97 -15.57
C LEU A 97 -16.91 -1.88 -16.45
N PHE A 98 -16.60 -3.17 -16.50
CA PHE A 98 -17.26 -4.14 -17.36
C PHE A 98 -18.13 -5.11 -16.56
N LYS A 99 -19.13 -5.71 -17.22
CA LYS A 99 -19.98 -6.73 -16.61
C LYS A 99 -19.23 -8.05 -16.33
N LYS A 100 -18.25 -8.40 -17.18
CA LYS A 100 -17.40 -9.59 -17.05
C LYS A 100 -15.93 -9.21 -17.20
N PRO A 101 -14.97 -10.04 -16.76
CA PRO A 101 -13.52 -9.77 -16.86
C PRO A 101 -13.01 -9.94 -18.30
N SER A 102 -13.47 -9.12 -19.20
CA SER A 102 -13.11 -9.13 -20.62
C SER A 102 -13.36 -7.76 -21.26
N ASN A 103 -12.46 -7.33 -22.14
CA ASN A 103 -12.62 -6.11 -22.94
C ASN A 103 -13.79 -6.17 -23.93
N PHE A 104 -14.27 -7.39 -24.23
CA PHE A 104 -15.43 -7.63 -25.13
C PHE A 104 -16.76 -7.71 -24.35
N SER A 105 -16.70 -7.58 -23.03
CA SER A 105 -17.90 -7.59 -22.20
C SER A 105 -18.64 -6.26 -22.28
N LYS A 106 -19.93 -6.29 -21.91
CA LYS A 106 -20.75 -5.08 -21.84
C LYS A 106 -20.14 -4.07 -20.88
N PRO A 107 -19.85 -2.83 -21.31
CA PRO A 107 -19.42 -1.76 -20.42
C PRO A 107 -20.59 -1.34 -19.51
N ILE A 108 -20.27 -1.01 -18.26
CA ILE A 108 -21.24 -0.52 -17.27
C ILE A 108 -21.12 0.99 -17.13
N VAL A 109 -19.90 1.49 -16.89
CA VAL A 109 -19.62 2.90 -16.67
C VAL A 109 -18.16 3.23 -16.97
N ARG A 110 -17.91 4.44 -17.44
CA ARG A 110 -16.56 5.02 -17.52
C ARG A 110 -16.22 5.71 -16.21
N LEU A 111 -15.07 5.38 -15.66
CA LEU A 111 -14.53 5.93 -14.42
C LEU A 111 -13.39 6.87 -14.73
N GLU A 112 -13.38 8.01 -14.08
CA GLU A 112 -12.31 8.99 -14.22
C GLU A 112 -11.11 8.66 -13.34
N LYS A 113 -9.94 9.03 -13.79
CA LYS A 113 -8.69 8.99 -13.02
C LYS A 113 -8.89 9.55 -11.61
N GLY A 114 -8.27 8.90 -10.60
CA GLY A 114 -8.36 9.28 -9.20
C GLY A 114 -9.55 8.65 -8.46
N ARG A 115 -10.39 7.88 -9.14
CA ARG A 115 -11.50 7.17 -8.51
C ARG A 115 -10.99 6.06 -7.60
N LEU A 116 -11.48 6.03 -6.35
CA LEU A 116 -11.24 4.95 -5.41
C LEU A 116 -12.24 3.81 -5.65
N LEU A 117 -11.73 2.60 -5.73
CA LEU A 117 -12.50 1.37 -5.90
C LEU A 117 -12.24 0.42 -4.73
N ILE A 118 -13.29 -0.20 -4.22
CA ILE A 118 -13.19 -1.29 -3.25
C ILE A 118 -13.12 -2.61 -4.02
N ILE A 119 -12.08 -3.39 -3.76
CA ILE A 119 -11.85 -4.68 -4.40
C ILE A 119 -12.57 -5.78 -3.65
N LYS A 120 -13.26 -6.65 -4.38
CA LYS A 120 -13.93 -7.84 -3.84
C LYS A 120 -13.14 -9.11 -4.09
N LYS A 121 -12.71 -9.32 -5.33
CA LYS A 121 -11.92 -10.48 -5.76
C LYS A 121 -11.21 -10.16 -7.06
N CYS A 122 -10.10 -10.87 -7.31
CA CYS A 122 -9.32 -10.74 -8.54
C CYS A 122 -9.13 -12.09 -9.21
N GLN A 123 -9.01 -12.08 -10.53
CA GLN A 123 -8.59 -13.20 -11.35
C GLN A 123 -7.75 -12.67 -12.51
N ASN A 124 -6.53 -13.17 -12.66
CA ASN A 124 -5.55 -12.66 -13.63
C ASN A 124 -5.44 -11.14 -13.53
N ASP A 125 -5.53 -10.42 -14.65
CA ASP A 125 -5.42 -8.96 -14.74
C ASP A 125 -6.72 -8.20 -14.43
N TRP A 126 -7.74 -8.88 -13.91
CA TRP A 126 -9.04 -8.30 -13.65
C TRP A 126 -9.43 -8.40 -12.19
N CYS A 127 -10.01 -7.33 -11.66
CA CYS A 127 -10.63 -7.35 -10.35
C CYS A 127 -12.09 -6.93 -10.40
N GLN A 128 -12.92 -7.65 -9.66
CA GLN A 128 -14.26 -7.20 -9.35
C GLN A 128 -14.19 -6.10 -8.31
N ALA A 129 -14.68 -4.93 -8.68
CA ALA A 129 -14.58 -3.72 -7.88
C ALA A 129 -15.93 -3.04 -7.72
N LYS A 130 -16.04 -2.26 -6.64
CA LYS A 130 -17.22 -1.44 -6.34
C LYS A 130 -16.81 0.01 -6.13
N THR A 131 -17.58 0.93 -6.68
CA THR A 131 -17.48 2.37 -6.41
C THR A 131 -18.85 3.01 -6.49
N SER A 132 -19.22 3.83 -5.50
CA SER A 132 -20.57 4.40 -5.40
C SER A 132 -21.65 3.32 -5.63
N ASN A 133 -22.51 3.51 -6.61
CA ASN A 133 -23.60 2.56 -6.94
C ASN A 133 -23.22 1.54 -8.02
N TYR A 134 -21.97 1.56 -8.51
CA TYR A 134 -21.52 0.68 -9.58
C TYR A 134 -20.68 -0.46 -9.05
N SER A 135 -20.87 -1.66 -9.63
CA SER A 135 -20.06 -2.83 -9.37
C SER A 135 -19.80 -3.56 -10.69
N GLY A 136 -18.57 -4.01 -10.89
CA GLY A 136 -18.19 -4.71 -12.11
C GLY A 136 -16.70 -5.06 -12.12
N TRP A 137 -16.18 -5.38 -13.29
CA TRP A 137 -14.83 -5.82 -13.50
C TRP A 137 -13.97 -4.72 -14.12
N ILE A 138 -12.78 -4.52 -13.59
CA ILE A 138 -11.81 -3.54 -14.04
C ILE A 138 -10.44 -4.19 -14.26
N LYS A 139 -9.73 -3.73 -15.27
CA LYS A 139 -8.33 -4.12 -15.51
C LYS A 139 -7.40 -3.44 -14.50
N THR A 140 -6.40 -4.18 -14.03
CA THR A 140 -5.54 -3.79 -12.88
C THR A 140 -4.22 -3.14 -13.26
N ASP A 141 -4.01 -2.80 -14.53
CA ASP A 141 -2.92 -1.93 -14.96
C ASP A 141 -3.13 -0.48 -14.48
N ASN A 142 -2.06 0.29 -14.32
CA ASN A 142 -2.09 1.70 -13.90
C ASN A 142 -2.99 2.00 -12.69
N ILE A 143 -2.68 1.36 -11.57
CA ILE A 143 -3.37 1.55 -10.30
C ILE A 143 -2.39 1.91 -9.16
N TRP A 144 -2.91 2.57 -8.14
CA TRP A 144 -2.28 2.75 -6.85
C TRP A 144 -3.01 1.91 -5.81
N GLY A 145 -2.31 1.00 -5.15
CA GLY A 145 -2.87 0.05 -4.20
C GLY A 145 -2.38 -1.37 -4.48
N SER A 146 -2.79 -2.32 -3.64
CA SER A 146 -2.53 -3.75 -3.83
C SER A 146 -3.83 -4.51 -3.99
N ILE A 147 -3.76 -5.59 -4.74
CA ILE A 147 -4.85 -6.49 -5.10
C ILE A 147 -4.57 -7.93 -4.65
N ASN A 148 -3.87 -8.09 -3.51
CA ASN A 148 -3.56 -9.41 -2.94
C ASN A 148 -4.81 -10.17 -2.56
#